data_b5e56e89a6eb4de7216997dcdb056868
#
_entry.id   b5e56e89a6eb4de7216997dcdb056868
#
_cell.length_a   1.000
_cell.length_b   1.000
_cell.length_c   1.000
_cell.angle_alpha   90.00
_cell.angle_beta   90.00
_cell.angle_gamma   90.00
#
_symmetry.space_group_name_H-M   'P 1'
#
loop_
_entity.id
_entity.type
_entity.pdbx_description
1 polymer ?
#
loop_
_entity_poly.entity_id
_entity_poly.type
_entity_poly.pdbx_seq_one_letter_code
_entity_poly.pdbx_strand_id
1 'polypeptide(L)'
;MDQDCVLYRTPDGVARAVDAHCPHLGAHLGHGGKVVGQLLVCPFHRLGFAPDGACVSSPSGLPPRARLGHLPLRELNGLLLVWHGPADTQPSWEPPALPGWARPTALWKREVVAQVQDILENSFDCRHASELHGLSMRPVAPPEADGPLMRVRVRIHPAKGRLLPRLDGVLAHQTITMAGLGMHTTEVIVDRLGLTTYLWTLPTPISPTRTVLRFATTAAVTDTARMPGGTSPLLRTAASRAASRILLGTAIKYAYEDIRIWAHKRYRPHPGLASDEQAIGQFRHWARQFYPTS
;
A
#
# COMPACT_ATOMS: atom_id res chain seq x y z
N MET A 1 -0.93 -13.41 10.16
CA MET A 1 -2.27 -13.40 9.53
C MET A 1 -2.50 -14.77 8.95
N ASP A 2 -3.42 -15.51 9.49
CA ASP A 2 -3.77 -16.84 8.98
C ASP A 2 -5.24 -16.89 8.57
N GLN A 3 -5.79 -15.74 8.17
CA GLN A 3 -7.18 -15.62 7.77
C GLN A 3 -7.27 -15.15 6.32
N ASP A 4 -7.82 -16.04 5.48
CA ASP A 4 -8.19 -15.68 4.12
C ASP A 4 -9.45 -14.82 4.13
N CYS A 5 -9.52 -13.84 3.25
CA CYS A 5 -10.71 -13.03 3.06
C CYS A 5 -11.10 -12.96 1.57
N VAL A 6 -12.40 -12.77 1.34
CA VAL A 6 -12.95 -12.57 0.01
C VAL A 6 -13.43 -11.13 -0.13
N LEU A 7 -12.95 -10.47 -1.17
CA LEU A 7 -13.43 -9.15 -1.58
C LEU A 7 -14.44 -9.29 -2.70
N TYR A 8 -15.57 -8.63 -2.57
CA TYR A 8 -16.58 -8.59 -3.63
C TYR A 8 -17.24 -7.22 -3.70
N ARG A 9 -17.91 -6.93 -4.81
CA ARG A 9 -18.65 -5.69 -5.00
C ARG A 9 -20.05 -6.03 -5.48
N THR A 10 -21.02 -5.45 -4.84
CA THR A 10 -22.46 -5.57 -5.22
C THR A 10 -22.82 -4.52 -6.28
N PRO A 11 -23.95 -4.68 -7.00
CA PRO A 11 -24.37 -3.77 -8.06
C PRO A 11 -24.56 -2.31 -7.64
N ASP A 12 -24.78 -2.06 -6.35
CA ASP A 12 -24.80 -0.69 -5.78
C ASP A 12 -23.42 -0.03 -5.74
N GLY A 13 -22.36 -0.73 -6.16
CA GLY A 13 -20.99 -0.24 -6.19
C GLY A 13 -20.25 -0.35 -4.86
N VAL A 14 -20.87 -0.89 -3.80
CA VAL A 14 -20.23 -1.02 -2.49
C VAL A 14 -19.30 -2.24 -2.44
N ALA A 15 -18.03 -2.01 -2.13
CA ALA A 15 -17.06 -3.09 -1.88
C ALA A 15 -17.20 -3.62 -0.45
N ARG A 16 -17.03 -4.93 -0.29
CA ARG A 16 -17.10 -5.62 1.01
C ARG A 16 -15.97 -6.63 1.13
N ALA A 17 -15.56 -6.86 2.37
CA ALA A 17 -14.61 -7.90 2.75
C ALA A 17 -15.30 -8.85 3.74
N VAL A 18 -15.17 -10.15 3.50
CA VAL A 18 -15.79 -11.18 4.32
C VAL A 18 -14.83 -12.33 4.55
N ASP A 19 -15.09 -13.15 5.54
CA ASP A 19 -14.40 -14.43 5.71
C ASP A 19 -14.47 -15.24 4.42
N ALA A 20 -13.38 -15.90 4.08
CA ALA A 20 -13.28 -16.64 2.82
C ALA A 20 -14.17 -17.88 2.80
N HIS A 21 -14.47 -18.45 3.96
CA HIS A 21 -15.14 -19.75 4.07
C HIS A 21 -16.60 -19.63 4.48
N CYS A 22 -17.45 -20.30 3.71
CA CYS A 22 -18.87 -20.37 4.00
C CYS A 22 -19.14 -21.02 5.37
N PRO A 23 -19.89 -20.36 6.27
CA PRO A 23 -20.14 -20.87 7.63
C PRO A 23 -20.98 -22.15 7.68
N HIS A 24 -21.52 -22.62 6.55
CA HIS A 24 -22.25 -23.87 6.47
C HIS A 24 -21.33 -25.10 6.52
N LEU A 25 -20.53 -25.33 5.45
CA LEU A 25 -19.63 -26.48 5.34
C LEU A 25 -18.26 -26.08 4.77
N GLY A 26 -17.82 -24.85 4.98
CA GLY A 26 -16.44 -24.42 4.73
C GLY A 26 -16.05 -24.21 3.26
N ALA A 27 -17.00 -24.16 2.30
CA ALA A 27 -16.64 -23.90 0.92
C ALA A 27 -16.03 -22.50 0.77
N HIS A 28 -14.90 -22.40 0.06
CA HIS A 28 -14.22 -21.12 -0.16
C HIS A 28 -14.99 -20.24 -1.16
N LEU A 29 -15.50 -19.10 -0.71
CA LEU A 29 -16.37 -18.22 -1.49
C LEU A 29 -15.66 -17.55 -2.68
N GLY A 30 -14.35 -17.36 -2.61
CA GLY A 30 -13.54 -16.82 -3.70
C GLY A 30 -13.32 -17.80 -4.86
N HIS A 31 -13.62 -19.08 -4.68
CA HIS A 31 -13.49 -20.13 -5.69
C HIS A 31 -14.85 -20.54 -6.24
N GLY A 32 -15.44 -19.70 -7.09
CA GLY A 32 -16.71 -19.96 -7.76
C GLY A 32 -17.95 -19.35 -7.09
N GLY A 33 -17.81 -18.63 -5.99
CA GLY A 33 -18.86 -17.78 -5.44
C GLY A 33 -19.27 -16.68 -6.43
N LYS A 34 -20.53 -16.27 -6.39
CA LYS A 34 -21.10 -15.28 -7.32
C LYS A 34 -21.87 -14.21 -6.56
N VAL A 35 -21.82 -12.99 -7.06
CA VAL A 35 -22.73 -11.93 -6.62
C VAL A 35 -23.99 -12.00 -7.47
N VAL A 36 -25.15 -12.17 -6.82
CA VAL A 36 -26.46 -12.20 -7.47
C VAL A 36 -27.36 -11.17 -6.76
N GLY A 37 -27.69 -10.09 -7.45
CA GLY A 37 -28.27 -8.92 -6.80
C GLY A 37 -27.36 -8.42 -5.68
N GLN A 38 -27.88 -8.27 -4.48
CA GLN A 38 -27.10 -7.84 -3.31
C GLN A 38 -26.49 -9.02 -2.53
N LEU A 39 -26.68 -10.27 -2.97
CA LEU A 39 -26.26 -11.45 -2.23
C LEU A 39 -24.92 -11.98 -2.75
N LEU A 40 -24.05 -12.41 -1.83
CA LEU A 40 -22.92 -13.28 -2.13
C LEU A 40 -23.41 -14.74 -2.04
N VAL A 41 -23.38 -15.46 -3.15
CA VAL A 41 -23.88 -16.82 -3.27
C VAL A 41 -22.75 -17.83 -3.22
N CYS A 42 -22.82 -18.74 -2.26
CA CYS A 42 -21.86 -19.83 -2.07
C CYS A 42 -21.87 -20.79 -3.27
N PRO A 43 -20.72 -21.21 -3.79
CA PRO A 43 -20.65 -22.10 -4.95
C PRO A 43 -21.15 -23.51 -4.67
N PHE A 44 -21.11 -23.96 -3.40
CA PHE A 44 -21.41 -25.34 -3.03
C PHE A 44 -22.93 -25.60 -2.95
N HIS A 45 -23.62 -25.01 -1.96
CA HIS A 45 -25.05 -25.25 -1.75
C HIS A 45 -25.90 -24.05 -2.14
N ARG A 46 -25.38 -23.07 -2.84
CA ARG A 46 -26.10 -21.89 -3.33
C ARG A 46 -26.77 -21.06 -2.22
N LEU A 47 -26.28 -21.17 -1.00
CA LEU A 47 -26.71 -20.30 0.09
C LEU A 47 -26.35 -18.85 -0.23
N GLY A 48 -27.30 -17.93 -0.07
CA GLY A 48 -27.13 -16.51 -0.34
C GLY A 48 -26.98 -15.72 0.96
N PHE A 49 -25.87 -14.98 1.05
CA PHE A 49 -25.53 -14.12 2.19
C PHE A 49 -25.80 -12.66 1.84
N ALA A 50 -26.60 -12.01 2.67
CA ALA A 50 -26.89 -10.58 2.55
C ALA A 50 -25.68 -9.71 2.89
N PRO A 51 -25.72 -8.40 2.57
CA PRO A 51 -24.63 -7.46 2.88
C PRO A 51 -24.23 -7.39 4.36
N ASP A 52 -25.11 -7.72 5.27
CA ASP A 52 -24.85 -7.80 6.72
C ASP A 52 -24.31 -9.18 7.16
N GLY A 53 -24.10 -10.10 6.22
CA GLY A 53 -23.61 -11.47 6.44
C GLY A 53 -24.68 -12.50 6.76
N ALA A 54 -25.92 -12.13 7.01
CA ALA A 54 -26.98 -13.09 7.30
C ALA A 54 -27.23 -14.01 6.09
N CYS A 55 -27.38 -15.31 6.33
CA CYS A 55 -27.86 -16.23 5.30
C CYS A 55 -29.37 -16.03 5.13
N VAL A 56 -29.78 -15.52 3.96
CA VAL A 56 -31.18 -15.14 3.68
C VAL A 56 -31.81 -15.92 2.52
N SER A 57 -31.05 -16.76 1.84
CA SER A 57 -31.51 -17.53 0.69
C SER A 57 -30.97 -18.94 0.68
N SER A 58 -31.82 -19.92 0.39
CA SER A 58 -31.47 -21.32 0.19
C SER A 58 -32.37 -21.91 -0.91
N PRO A 59 -31.80 -22.68 -1.85
CA PRO A 59 -32.59 -23.37 -2.90
C PRO A 59 -33.52 -24.46 -2.34
N SER A 60 -33.20 -25.02 -1.18
CA SER A 60 -33.87 -26.19 -0.58
C SER A 60 -34.85 -25.84 0.54
N GLY A 61 -35.27 -24.57 0.66
CA GLY A 61 -36.24 -24.15 1.68
C GLY A 61 -35.72 -23.02 2.57
N LEU A 62 -35.96 -23.11 3.88
CA LEU A 62 -35.56 -22.07 4.82
C LEU A 62 -34.04 -22.02 4.92
N PRO A 63 -33.44 -20.82 4.83
CA PRO A 63 -32.00 -20.68 5.00
C PRO A 63 -31.59 -21.01 6.43
N PRO A 64 -30.40 -21.61 6.61
CA PRO A 64 -29.87 -21.87 7.94
C PRO A 64 -29.59 -20.58 8.70
N ARG A 65 -29.65 -20.61 10.03
CA ARG A 65 -29.25 -19.53 10.91
C ARG A 65 -27.72 -19.44 10.93
N ALA A 66 -27.14 -19.01 9.83
CA ALA A 66 -25.69 -18.85 9.66
C ALA A 66 -25.38 -17.40 9.29
N ARG A 67 -24.23 -16.92 9.71
CA ARG A 67 -23.75 -15.58 9.44
C ARG A 67 -22.31 -15.62 8.96
N LEU A 68 -22.05 -14.98 7.85
CA LEU A 68 -20.72 -14.79 7.30
C LEU A 68 -20.03 -13.63 8.02
N GLY A 69 -18.80 -13.85 8.49
CA GLY A 69 -18.01 -12.81 9.14
C GLY A 69 -17.63 -11.69 8.17
N HIS A 70 -17.56 -10.48 8.69
CA HIS A 70 -17.16 -9.28 7.94
C HIS A 70 -15.88 -8.71 8.48
N LEU A 71 -15.05 -8.21 7.54
CA LEU A 71 -13.88 -7.41 7.89
C LEU A 71 -14.15 -5.95 7.51
N PRO A 72 -13.86 -4.99 8.43
CA PRO A 72 -13.99 -3.57 8.09
C PRO A 72 -13.14 -3.22 6.88
N LEU A 73 -13.75 -2.54 5.90
CA LEU A 73 -13.11 -2.16 4.65
C LEU A 73 -13.30 -0.67 4.40
N ARG A 74 -12.26 -0.04 3.85
CA ARG A 74 -12.31 1.32 3.33
C ARG A 74 -11.89 1.32 1.86
N GLU A 75 -12.65 2.03 1.06
CA GLU A 75 -12.24 2.38 -0.29
C GLU A 75 -11.71 3.82 -0.28
N LEU A 76 -10.40 3.97 -0.49
CA LEU A 76 -9.71 5.25 -0.42
C LEU A 76 -8.85 5.44 -1.66
N ASN A 77 -9.04 6.54 -2.37
CA ASN A 77 -8.31 6.85 -3.60
C ASN A 77 -8.31 5.69 -4.64
N GLY A 78 -9.37 4.87 -4.67
CA GLY A 78 -9.49 3.70 -5.54
C GLY A 78 -8.73 2.46 -5.08
N LEU A 79 -8.22 2.46 -3.85
CA LEU A 79 -7.63 1.31 -3.18
C LEU A 79 -8.63 0.73 -2.18
N LEU A 80 -8.64 -0.60 -2.05
CA LEU A 80 -9.39 -1.30 -1.02
C LEU A 80 -8.46 -1.65 0.13
N LEU A 81 -8.74 -1.11 1.30
CA LEU A 81 -7.98 -1.31 2.52
C LEU A 81 -8.84 -2.11 3.50
N VAL A 82 -8.35 -3.26 3.92
CA VAL A 82 -9.01 -4.10 4.92
C VAL A 82 -8.34 -3.89 6.26
N TRP A 83 -9.14 -3.64 7.29
CA TRP A 83 -8.65 -3.56 8.65
C TRP A 83 -8.25 -4.96 9.16
N HIS A 84 -7.07 -5.02 9.77
CA HIS A 84 -6.61 -6.19 10.50
C HIS A 84 -6.29 -5.79 11.94
N GLY A 85 -7.04 -6.30 12.86
CA GLY A 85 -6.92 -6.08 14.30
C GLY A 85 -7.43 -7.29 15.09
N PRO A 86 -7.54 -7.19 16.42
CA PRO A 86 -8.19 -8.22 17.23
C PRO A 86 -9.59 -8.52 16.71
N ALA A 87 -10.05 -9.75 16.89
CA ALA A 87 -11.38 -10.18 16.46
C ALA A 87 -12.46 -9.25 17.00
N ASP A 88 -13.48 -8.97 16.18
CA ASP A 88 -14.64 -8.14 16.51
C ASP A 88 -14.31 -6.68 16.89
N THR A 89 -13.11 -6.19 16.60
CA THR A 89 -12.78 -4.78 16.82
C THR A 89 -13.03 -3.93 15.58
N GLN A 90 -13.56 -2.74 15.81
CA GLN A 90 -13.68 -1.72 14.77
C GLN A 90 -12.35 -0.95 14.61
N PRO A 91 -12.07 -0.41 13.41
CA PRO A 91 -10.91 0.45 13.22
C PRO A 91 -10.92 1.61 14.22
N SER A 92 -9.83 1.77 14.95
CA SER A 92 -9.64 2.88 15.91
C SER A 92 -9.10 4.15 15.25
N TRP A 93 -8.73 4.06 13.98
CA TRP A 93 -8.19 5.16 13.18
C TRP A 93 -8.48 4.96 11.70
N GLU A 94 -8.37 6.03 10.92
CA GLU A 94 -8.57 6.01 9.47
C GLU A 94 -7.26 6.37 8.74
N PRO A 95 -6.93 5.71 7.63
CA PRO A 95 -5.79 6.09 6.81
C PRO A 95 -6.04 7.46 6.17
N PRO A 96 -4.99 8.30 6.00
CA PRO A 96 -5.14 9.64 5.44
C PRO A 96 -5.57 9.58 3.98
N ALA A 97 -6.58 10.37 3.62
CA ALA A 97 -6.99 10.57 2.25
C ALA A 97 -5.97 11.45 1.50
N LEU A 98 -5.68 11.09 0.27
CA LEU A 98 -4.94 11.91 -0.67
C LEU A 98 -5.88 12.80 -1.49
N PRO A 99 -5.36 13.81 -2.23
CA PRO A 99 -6.18 14.61 -3.13
C PRO A 99 -7.04 13.74 -4.06
N GLY A 100 -8.27 14.17 -4.36
CA GLY A 100 -9.25 13.37 -5.11
C GLY A 100 -8.77 12.88 -6.48
N TRP A 101 -7.82 13.59 -7.11
CA TRP A 101 -7.19 13.17 -8.36
C TRP A 101 -6.18 12.02 -8.18
N ALA A 102 -5.67 11.81 -6.96
CA ALA A 102 -4.66 10.79 -6.68
C ALA A 102 -5.32 9.40 -6.66
N ARG A 103 -5.53 8.85 -7.84
CA ARG A 103 -6.00 7.48 -8.05
C ARG A 103 -4.96 6.71 -8.85
N PRO A 104 -4.70 5.43 -8.55
CA PRO A 104 -3.73 4.62 -9.27
C PRO A 104 -3.97 4.61 -10.78
N THR A 105 -2.93 4.88 -11.56
CA THR A 105 -2.93 4.81 -13.02
C THR A 105 -2.01 3.73 -13.56
N ALA A 106 -1.12 3.21 -12.70
CA ALA A 106 -0.26 2.07 -13.01
C ALA A 106 -0.06 1.23 -11.75
N LEU A 107 0.00 -0.08 -11.92
CA LEU A 107 0.01 -1.08 -10.85
C LEU A 107 1.06 -2.16 -11.12
N TRP A 108 1.64 -2.68 -10.05
CA TRP A 108 2.48 -3.86 -10.06
C TRP A 108 2.29 -4.64 -8.77
N LYS A 109 2.42 -5.97 -8.83
CA LYS A 109 2.39 -6.84 -7.66
C LYS A 109 3.37 -7.99 -7.79
N ARG A 110 3.93 -8.41 -6.68
CA ARG A 110 4.78 -9.59 -6.59
C ARG A 110 4.73 -10.17 -5.19
N GLU A 111 4.77 -11.47 -5.10
CA GLU A 111 5.04 -12.17 -3.85
C GLU A 111 6.56 -12.18 -3.61
N VAL A 112 6.96 -11.83 -2.38
CA VAL A 112 8.36 -11.71 -1.97
C VAL A 112 8.58 -12.46 -0.65
N VAL A 113 9.78 -12.98 -0.47
CA VAL A 113 10.24 -13.52 0.81
C VAL A 113 10.79 -12.35 1.61
N ALA A 114 9.92 -11.73 2.39
CA ALA A 114 10.24 -10.61 3.25
C ALA A 114 9.16 -10.42 4.30
N GLN A 115 9.52 -9.90 5.47
CA GLN A 115 8.57 -9.39 6.44
C GLN A 115 8.13 -7.98 6.06
N VAL A 116 6.89 -7.62 6.38
CA VAL A 116 6.36 -6.28 6.11
C VAL A 116 7.25 -5.20 6.71
N GLN A 117 7.71 -5.40 7.94
CA GLN A 117 8.57 -4.44 8.62
C GLN A 117 9.91 -4.22 7.90
N ASP A 118 10.54 -5.26 7.35
CA ASP A 118 11.78 -5.14 6.58
C ASP A 118 11.60 -4.29 5.32
N ILE A 119 10.44 -4.45 4.65
CA ILE A 119 10.10 -3.65 3.46
C ILE A 119 9.94 -2.17 3.81
N LEU A 120 9.21 -1.89 4.89
CA LEU A 120 8.89 -0.52 5.29
C LEU A 120 10.09 0.20 5.92
N GLU A 121 10.97 -0.53 6.61
CA GLU A 121 12.19 -0.02 7.23
C GLU A 121 13.11 0.67 6.23
N ASN A 122 13.15 0.20 4.97
CA ASN A 122 13.93 0.81 3.89
C ASN A 122 13.61 2.29 3.65
N SER A 123 12.41 2.73 4.00
CA SER A 123 12.01 4.15 3.87
C SER A 123 12.71 5.07 4.86
N PHE A 124 13.31 4.52 5.90
CA PHE A 124 14.05 5.24 6.95
C PHE A 124 15.56 5.03 6.85
N ASP A 125 16.00 4.17 5.91
CA ASP A 125 17.41 3.85 5.68
C ASP A 125 17.96 4.65 4.49
N CYS A 126 18.43 5.86 4.78
CA CYS A 126 19.01 6.71 3.74
C CYS A 126 20.34 6.15 3.19
N ARG A 127 21.05 5.33 3.97
CA ARG A 127 22.30 4.73 3.54
C ARG A 127 22.07 3.66 2.51
N HIS A 128 21.09 2.77 2.72
CA HIS A 128 20.76 1.76 1.72
C HIS A 128 20.31 2.40 0.40
N ALA A 129 19.54 3.50 0.46
CA ALA A 129 19.11 4.21 -0.74
C ALA A 129 20.31 4.74 -1.55
N SER A 130 21.35 5.18 -0.87
CA SER A 130 22.60 5.64 -1.47
C SER A 130 23.42 4.48 -2.05
N GLU A 131 23.69 3.47 -1.24
CA GLU A 131 24.61 2.38 -1.59
C GLU A 131 24.00 1.40 -2.61
N LEU A 132 22.71 1.05 -2.44
CA LEU A 132 22.07 0.06 -3.27
C LEU A 132 21.43 0.68 -4.52
N HIS A 133 20.71 1.80 -4.37
CA HIS A 133 19.95 2.41 -5.45
C HIS A 133 20.66 3.59 -6.11
N GLY A 134 21.75 4.09 -5.50
CA GLY A 134 22.47 5.26 -5.96
C GLY A 134 21.65 6.54 -5.87
N LEU A 135 20.78 6.65 -4.84
CA LEU A 135 19.99 7.84 -4.54
C LEU A 135 20.56 8.54 -3.31
N SER A 136 20.93 9.80 -3.44
CA SER A 136 21.29 10.60 -2.26
C SER A 136 20.01 11.12 -1.60
N MET A 137 19.59 10.47 -0.52
CA MET A 137 18.47 10.90 0.32
C MET A 137 18.99 11.64 1.55
N ARG A 138 18.46 12.84 1.80
CA ARG A 138 18.82 13.64 2.97
C ARG A 138 17.56 13.98 3.77
N PRO A 139 17.44 13.54 5.03
CA PRO A 139 16.33 13.91 5.88
C PRO A 139 16.27 15.43 6.05
N VAL A 140 15.07 15.99 6.03
CA VAL A 140 14.82 17.42 6.32
C VAL A 140 14.69 17.64 7.82
N ALA A 141 14.10 16.66 8.50
CA ALA A 141 13.90 16.64 9.95
C ALA A 141 13.82 15.18 10.42
N PRO A 142 13.91 14.90 11.71
CA PRO A 142 13.59 13.58 12.26
C PRO A 142 12.19 13.13 11.86
N PRO A 143 11.92 11.80 11.78
CA PRO A 143 10.59 11.28 11.56
C PRO A 143 9.59 11.77 12.64
N GLU A 144 8.38 12.09 12.20
CA GLU A 144 7.28 12.52 13.06
C GLU A 144 6.29 11.37 13.21
N ALA A 145 5.99 10.96 14.45
CA ALA A 145 5.01 9.92 14.76
C ALA A 145 3.79 10.56 15.46
N ASP A 146 2.60 10.19 14.99
CA ASP A 146 1.32 10.58 15.57
C ASP A 146 0.40 9.35 15.56
N GLY A 147 0.34 8.63 16.69
CA GLY A 147 -0.39 7.39 16.81
C GLY A 147 -0.05 6.41 15.68
N PRO A 148 -1.03 5.99 14.88
CA PRO A 148 -0.84 5.04 13.78
C PRO A 148 -0.16 5.62 12.55
N LEU A 149 0.13 6.91 12.55
CA LEU A 149 0.79 7.59 11.43
C LEU A 149 2.26 7.85 11.75
N MET A 150 3.11 7.67 10.74
CA MET A 150 4.50 8.11 10.79
C MET A 150 4.88 8.79 9.49
N ARG A 151 5.54 9.94 9.59
CA ARG A 151 5.93 10.75 8.44
C ARG A 151 7.41 11.07 8.46
N VAL A 152 8.05 10.98 7.29
CA VAL A 152 9.41 11.45 7.09
C VAL A 152 9.49 12.31 5.83
N ARG A 153 10.25 13.38 5.90
CA ARG A 153 10.49 14.29 4.78
C ARG A 153 11.96 14.22 4.40
N VAL A 154 12.21 13.97 3.12
CA VAL A 154 13.56 13.88 2.58
C VAL A 154 13.71 14.70 1.30
N ARG A 155 14.95 15.14 1.03
CA ARG A 155 15.34 15.69 -0.27
C ARG A 155 16.11 14.62 -1.03
N ILE A 156 15.73 14.42 -2.29
CA ILE A 156 16.40 13.49 -3.18
C ILE A 156 17.31 14.26 -4.12
N HIS A 157 18.57 13.82 -4.17
CA HIS A 157 19.56 14.24 -5.16
C HIS A 157 19.94 13.04 -6.01
N PRO A 158 20.02 13.15 -7.33
CA PRO A 158 20.59 12.10 -8.15
C PRO A 158 22.03 11.84 -7.73
N ALA A 159 22.42 10.56 -7.66
CA ALA A 159 23.81 10.23 -7.37
C ALA A 159 24.73 10.74 -8.49
N LYS A 160 25.89 11.26 -8.12
CA LYS A 160 26.92 11.66 -9.07
C LYS A 160 27.30 10.48 -9.96
N GLY A 161 27.25 10.66 -11.28
CA GLY A 161 27.79 9.70 -12.26
C GLY A 161 26.80 8.79 -12.96
N ARG A 162 25.48 8.86 -12.70
CA ARG A 162 24.47 8.10 -13.45
C ARG A 162 23.77 8.96 -14.50
N LEU A 163 23.74 8.49 -15.72
CA LEU A 163 23.09 8.72 -17.02
C LEU A 163 22.32 10.03 -17.33
N LEU A 164 22.20 10.97 -16.40
CA LEU A 164 21.61 12.29 -16.64
C LEU A 164 22.56 13.40 -16.10
N PRO A 165 23.70 13.63 -16.76
CA PRO A 165 24.73 14.59 -16.28
C PRO A 165 24.25 16.05 -16.26
N ARG A 166 23.05 16.35 -16.78
CA ARG A 166 22.51 17.72 -16.90
C ARG A 166 21.33 18.01 -15.95
N LEU A 167 20.98 17.07 -15.07
CA LEU A 167 19.99 17.31 -14.01
C LEU A 167 20.66 17.69 -12.68
N ASP A 168 21.87 18.19 -12.72
CA ASP A 168 22.52 18.79 -11.56
C ASP A 168 21.59 19.82 -10.94
N GLY A 169 21.10 19.52 -9.72
CA GLY A 169 20.22 20.38 -8.95
C GLY A 169 18.71 20.20 -9.18
N VAL A 170 18.22 19.13 -9.81
CA VAL A 170 16.79 18.77 -9.70
C VAL A 170 16.56 18.17 -8.33
N LEU A 171 16.16 19.02 -7.41
CA LEU A 171 15.70 18.61 -6.09
C LEU A 171 14.26 18.12 -6.23
N ALA A 172 14.03 16.86 -5.91
CA ALA A 172 12.69 16.39 -5.62
C ALA A 172 12.50 16.44 -4.09
N HIS A 173 11.38 16.98 -3.67
CA HIS A 173 10.92 16.90 -2.29
C HIS A 173 10.08 15.63 -2.16
N GLN A 174 10.43 14.80 -1.19
CA GLN A 174 9.70 13.57 -0.94
C GLN A 174 9.14 13.58 0.47
N THR A 175 7.84 13.31 0.58
CA THR A 175 7.16 13.05 1.86
C THR A 175 6.69 11.61 1.86
N ILE A 176 7.18 10.84 2.82
CA ILE A 176 6.76 9.48 3.06
C ILE A 176 5.80 9.49 4.24
N THR A 177 4.63 8.90 4.07
CA THR A 177 3.64 8.75 5.13
C THR A 177 3.26 7.28 5.26
N MET A 178 3.43 6.72 6.44
CA MET A 178 2.95 5.40 6.79
C MET A 178 1.66 5.52 7.59
N ALA A 179 0.70 4.67 7.30
CA ALA A 179 -0.53 4.50 8.04
C ALA A 179 -0.64 3.03 8.44
N GLY A 180 -0.31 2.74 9.70
CA GLY A 180 -0.04 1.38 10.15
C GLY A 180 1.09 0.72 9.33
N LEU A 181 1.13 -0.60 9.35
CA LEU A 181 2.09 -1.38 8.56
C LEU A 181 1.54 -1.81 7.20
N GLY A 182 0.28 -1.48 6.87
CA GLY A 182 -0.37 -1.91 5.62
C GLY A 182 -0.35 -0.89 4.50
N MET A 183 -0.17 0.39 4.79
CA MET A 183 -0.19 1.46 3.80
C MET A 183 0.99 2.41 3.97
N HIS A 184 1.81 2.48 2.95
CA HIS A 184 2.89 3.44 2.82
C HIS A 184 2.68 4.26 1.55
N THR A 185 2.68 5.57 1.68
CA THR A 185 2.50 6.52 0.59
C THR A 185 3.72 7.41 0.48
N THR A 186 4.28 7.50 -0.71
CA THR A 186 5.36 8.43 -1.04
C THR A 186 4.84 9.49 -1.99
N GLU A 187 4.78 10.73 -1.55
CA GLU A 187 4.57 11.88 -2.39
C GLU A 187 5.92 12.40 -2.87
N VAL A 188 6.06 12.65 -4.18
CA VAL A 188 7.26 13.26 -4.75
C VAL A 188 6.85 14.49 -5.55
N ILE A 189 7.39 15.64 -5.16
CA ILE A 189 7.17 16.92 -5.84
C ILE A 189 8.45 17.28 -6.60
N VAL A 190 8.30 17.45 -7.91
CA VAL A 190 9.36 17.89 -8.81
C VAL A 190 9.05 19.32 -9.24
N ASP A 191 9.53 20.29 -8.46
CA ASP A 191 9.18 21.70 -8.63
C ASP A 191 9.45 22.24 -10.04
N ARG A 192 10.58 21.87 -10.63
CA ARG A 192 10.95 22.35 -11.98
C ARG A 192 9.98 21.92 -13.07
N LEU A 193 9.24 20.84 -12.85
CA LEU A 193 8.28 20.28 -13.79
C LEU A 193 6.83 20.58 -13.42
N GLY A 194 6.59 21.22 -12.27
CA GLY A 194 5.25 21.40 -11.73
C GLY A 194 4.52 20.06 -11.53
N LEU A 195 5.26 18.99 -11.24
CA LEU A 195 4.77 17.63 -11.22
C LEU A 195 4.69 17.12 -9.78
N THR A 196 3.54 16.59 -9.40
CA THR A 196 3.35 15.83 -8.18
C THR A 196 3.04 14.37 -8.51
N THR A 197 3.71 13.44 -7.84
CA THR A 197 3.50 12.00 -8.03
C THR A 197 3.23 11.33 -6.69
N TYR A 198 2.45 10.25 -6.72
CA TYR A 198 2.24 9.37 -5.58
C TYR A 198 2.65 7.94 -5.93
N LEU A 199 3.38 7.33 -5.02
CA LEU A 199 3.66 5.90 -4.99
C LEU A 199 3.04 5.32 -3.72
N TRP A 200 2.15 4.37 -3.85
CA TRP A 200 1.70 3.52 -2.75
C TRP A 200 2.54 2.24 -2.73
N THR A 201 3.08 1.93 -1.58
CA THR A 201 3.68 0.65 -1.25
C THR A 201 2.75 -0.05 -0.28
N LEU A 202 2.14 -1.13 -0.74
CA LEU A 202 1.05 -1.83 -0.05
C LEU A 202 1.48 -3.27 0.22
N PRO A 203 2.24 -3.53 1.28
CA PRO A 203 2.64 -4.87 1.67
C PRO A 203 1.48 -5.57 2.37
N THR A 204 1.12 -6.76 1.90
CA THR A 204 0.13 -7.62 2.55
C THR A 204 0.80 -8.92 2.96
N PRO A 205 0.98 -9.19 4.26
CA PRO A 205 1.60 -10.42 4.71
C PRO A 205 0.67 -11.61 4.41
N ILE A 206 1.23 -12.70 3.89
CA ILE A 206 0.54 -13.97 3.65
C ILE A 206 1.09 -15.09 4.52
N SER A 207 2.25 -14.89 5.14
CA SER A 207 2.82 -15.71 6.20
C SER A 207 3.84 -14.87 6.99
N PRO A 208 4.41 -15.36 8.09
CA PRO A 208 5.42 -14.62 8.85
C PRO A 208 6.64 -14.18 8.05
N THR A 209 6.94 -14.86 6.93
CA THR A 209 8.13 -14.60 6.11
C THR A 209 7.82 -14.26 4.65
N ARG A 210 6.55 -14.19 4.26
CA ARG A 210 6.14 -13.93 2.87
C ARG A 210 5.11 -12.81 2.81
N THR A 211 5.30 -11.92 1.87
CA THR A 211 4.47 -10.73 1.68
C THR A 211 4.11 -10.59 0.20
N VAL A 212 2.85 -10.27 -0.09
CA VAL A 212 2.47 -9.76 -1.41
C VAL A 212 2.69 -8.27 -1.41
N LEU A 213 3.76 -7.85 -2.08
CA LEU A 213 4.10 -6.45 -2.28
C LEU A 213 3.37 -5.91 -3.51
N ARG A 214 2.66 -4.80 -3.32
CA ARG A 214 1.98 -4.08 -4.41
C ARG A 214 2.52 -2.66 -4.47
N PHE A 215 2.79 -2.21 -5.69
CA PHE A 215 3.00 -0.80 -5.99
C PHE A 215 1.84 -0.27 -6.82
N ALA A 216 1.40 0.92 -6.46
CA ALA A 216 0.44 1.69 -7.25
C ALA A 216 1.02 3.09 -7.43
N THR A 217 0.91 3.66 -8.61
CA THR A 217 1.43 5.00 -8.89
C THR A 217 0.42 5.86 -9.61
N THR A 218 0.52 7.15 -9.37
CA THR A 218 -0.15 8.18 -10.14
C THR A 218 0.72 9.44 -10.21
N ALA A 219 0.41 10.30 -11.16
CA ALA A 219 1.07 11.59 -11.30
C ALA A 219 0.09 12.62 -11.85
N ALA A 220 0.28 13.87 -11.47
CA ALA A 220 -0.43 14.99 -12.04
C ALA A 220 0.50 16.20 -12.20
N VAL A 221 0.27 16.98 -13.24
CA VAL A 221 0.83 18.33 -13.33
C VAL A 221 -0.03 19.22 -12.43
N THR A 222 0.53 19.62 -11.29
CA THR A 222 -0.15 20.40 -10.25
C THR A 222 0.16 21.91 -10.35
N ASP A 223 1.29 22.26 -10.96
CA ASP A 223 1.66 23.64 -11.26
C ASP A 223 1.79 23.84 -12.77
N THR A 224 0.72 24.33 -13.39
CA THR A 224 0.66 24.57 -14.83
C THR A 224 1.47 25.79 -15.29
N ALA A 225 1.84 26.69 -14.38
CA ALA A 225 2.68 27.85 -14.71
C ALA A 225 4.11 27.43 -15.11
N ARG A 226 4.52 26.24 -14.73
CA ARG A 226 5.82 25.67 -15.06
C ARG A 226 5.86 24.92 -16.39
N MET A 227 4.72 24.76 -17.04
CA MET A 227 4.66 24.15 -18.37
C MET A 227 4.79 25.22 -19.47
N PRO A 228 5.34 24.83 -20.64
CA PRO A 228 5.32 25.73 -21.81
C PRO A 228 3.90 26.22 -22.08
N GLY A 229 3.76 27.52 -22.35
CA GLY A 229 2.47 28.15 -22.63
C GLY A 229 1.72 27.40 -23.74
N GLY A 230 0.41 27.20 -23.55
CA GLY A 230 -0.44 26.50 -24.53
C GLY A 230 -0.46 24.96 -24.45
N THR A 231 0.16 24.37 -23.44
CA THR A 231 0.10 22.88 -23.25
C THR A 231 -1.36 22.44 -23.11
N SER A 232 -1.84 21.63 -24.05
CA SER A 232 -3.22 21.14 -24.06
C SER A 232 -3.52 20.18 -22.89
N PRO A 233 -4.78 20.07 -22.46
CA PRO A 233 -5.17 19.09 -21.42
C PRO A 233 -4.79 17.64 -21.77
N LEU A 234 -4.86 17.27 -23.05
CA LEU A 234 -4.47 15.94 -23.52
C LEU A 234 -2.98 15.69 -23.33
N LEU A 235 -2.13 16.66 -23.66
CA LEU A 235 -0.68 16.55 -23.45
C LEU A 235 -0.33 16.47 -21.96
N ARG A 236 -1.02 17.24 -21.11
CA ARG A 236 -0.83 17.13 -19.63
C ARG A 236 -1.22 15.75 -19.11
N THR A 237 -2.33 15.20 -19.58
CA THR A 237 -2.76 13.85 -19.21
C THR A 237 -1.76 12.80 -19.69
N ALA A 238 -1.25 12.90 -20.90
CA ALA A 238 -0.23 12.02 -21.44
C ALA A 238 1.08 12.10 -20.63
N ALA A 239 1.54 13.31 -20.32
CA ALA A 239 2.72 13.53 -19.49
C ALA A 239 2.56 12.94 -18.07
N SER A 240 1.41 13.13 -17.44
CA SER A 240 1.09 12.55 -16.13
C SER A 240 1.12 11.02 -16.16
N ARG A 241 0.51 10.40 -17.18
CA ARG A 241 0.54 8.93 -17.34
C ARG A 241 1.95 8.42 -17.59
N ALA A 242 2.75 9.12 -18.39
CA ALA A 242 4.14 8.75 -18.61
C ALA A 242 4.96 8.85 -17.32
N ALA A 243 4.82 9.95 -16.58
CA ALA A 243 5.49 10.14 -15.29
C ALA A 243 5.12 9.04 -14.28
N SER A 244 3.83 8.68 -14.19
CA SER A 244 3.37 7.58 -13.34
C SER A 244 4.03 6.24 -13.70
N ARG A 245 4.14 5.92 -14.99
CA ARG A 245 4.79 4.68 -15.46
C ARG A 245 6.30 4.68 -15.21
N ILE A 246 6.97 5.83 -15.39
CA ILE A 246 8.40 5.99 -15.10
C ILE A 246 8.65 5.77 -13.59
N LEU A 247 7.82 6.39 -12.74
CA LEU A 247 7.90 6.20 -11.29
C LEU A 247 7.72 4.72 -10.92
N LEU A 248 6.71 4.06 -11.50
CA LEU A 248 6.48 2.63 -11.26
C LEU A 248 7.68 1.79 -11.69
N GLY A 249 8.22 2.03 -12.89
CA GLY A 249 9.40 1.32 -13.39
C GLY A 249 10.62 1.50 -12.49
N THR A 250 10.82 2.71 -11.94
CA THR A 250 11.88 3.01 -10.97
C THR A 250 11.66 2.26 -9.65
N ALA A 251 10.44 2.29 -9.12
CA ALA A 251 10.10 1.57 -7.89
C ALA A 251 10.29 0.05 -8.04
N ILE A 252 9.87 -0.51 -9.18
CA ILE A 252 10.07 -1.93 -9.49
C ILE A 252 11.55 -2.28 -9.56
N LYS A 253 12.35 -1.47 -10.21
CA LYS A 253 13.81 -1.68 -10.31
C LYS A 253 14.43 -1.75 -8.92
N TYR A 254 14.15 -0.77 -8.05
CA TYR A 254 14.66 -0.74 -6.68
C TYR A 254 14.16 -1.94 -5.87
N ALA A 255 12.87 -2.28 -5.99
CA ALA A 255 12.36 -3.47 -5.32
C ALA A 255 13.07 -4.76 -5.74
N TYR A 256 13.48 -4.92 -7.00
CA TYR A 256 14.26 -6.10 -7.42
C TYR A 256 15.67 -6.13 -6.82
N GLU A 257 16.28 -4.98 -6.58
CA GLU A 257 17.55 -4.87 -5.87
C GLU A 257 17.36 -5.27 -4.38
N ASP A 258 16.30 -4.77 -3.73
CA ASP A 258 15.95 -5.05 -2.33
C ASP A 258 15.54 -6.50 -2.09
N ILE A 259 14.73 -7.09 -2.96
CA ILE A 259 14.23 -8.47 -2.83
C ILE A 259 15.37 -9.47 -2.65
N ARG A 260 16.51 -9.24 -3.29
CA ARG A 260 17.70 -10.09 -3.15
C ARG A 260 18.27 -10.04 -1.74
N ILE A 261 18.18 -8.88 -1.08
CA ILE A 261 18.62 -8.69 0.30
C ILE A 261 17.58 -9.27 1.26
N TRP A 262 16.30 -8.92 1.10
CA TRP A 262 15.23 -9.38 1.98
C TRP A 262 15.09 -10.90 2.02
N ALA A 263 15.25 -11.58 0.88
CA ALA A 263 15.12 -13.04 0.79
C ALA A 263 16.13 -13.80 1.69
N HIS A 264 17.23 -13.15 2.07
CA HIS A 264 18.30 -13.75 2.88
C HIS A 264 18.55 -13.00 4.19
N LYS A 265 17.83 -11.89 4.44
CA LYS A 265 17.94 -11.09 5.65
C LYS A 265 17.33 -11.84 6.84
N ARG A 266 17.94 -11.75 8.01
CA ARG A 266 17.37 -12.17 9.28
C ARG A 266 17.05 -10.96 10.13
N TYR A 267 15.84 -10.90 10.65
CA TYR A 267 15.47 -9.84 11.58
C TYR A 267 16.37 -9.85 12.82
N ARG A 268 16.86 -8.68 13.20
CA ARG A 268 17.66 -8.46 14.41
C ARG A 268 16.88 -7.58 15.37
N PRO A 269 16.36 -8.11 16.50
CA PRO A 269 15.60 -7.31 17.48
C PRO A 269 16.40 -6.14 18.03
N HIS A 270 17.70 -6.33 18.21
CA HIS A 270 18.64 -5.33 18.69
C HIS A 270 19.74 -5.12 17.64
N PRO A 271 19.47 -4.28 16.60
CA PRO A 271 20.46 -4.02 15.57
C PRO A 271 21.54 -3.08 16.06
N GLY A 272 22.78 -3.29 15.60
CA GLY A 272 23.87 -2.34 15.78
C GLY A 272 23.73 -1.16 14.80
N LEU A 273 22.91 -0.17 15.16
CA LEU A 273 22.70 1.00 14.32
C LEU A 273 23.86 2.00 14.45
N ALA A 274 24.26 2.58 13.34
CA ALA A 274 25.21 3.69 13.32
C ALA A 274 24.53 5.00 13.77
N SER A 275 25.32 6.01 14.09
CA SER A 275 24.83 7.29 14.60
C SER A 275 23.90 8.04 13.64
N ASP A 276 24.02 7.81 12.34
CA ASP A 276 23.19 8.40 11.29
C ASP A 276 21.95 7.54 10.92
N GLU A 277 21.75 6.40 11.59
CA GLU A 277 20.62 5.47 11.37
C GLU A 277 19.52 5.55 12.44
N GLN A 278 19.48 6.64 13.20
CA GLN A 278 18.49 6.83 14.29
C GLN A 278 17.04 6.73 13.80
N ALA A 279 16.77 7.13 12.56
CA ALA A 279 15.44 7.05 11.97
C ALA A 279 14.91 5.60 11.89
N ILE A 280 15.78 4.62 11.66
CA ILE A 280 15.45 3.20 11.70
C ILE A 280 15.01 2.79 13.11
N GLY A 281 15.73 3.23 14.14
CA GLY A 281 15.38 2.99 15.54
C GLY A 281 14.01 3.58 15.92
N GLN A 282 13.74 4.80 15.47
CA GLN A 282 12.46 5.48 15.69
C GLN A 282 11.31 4.75 14.98
N PHE A 283 11.50 4.32 13.73
CA PHE A 283 10.53 3.52 13.01
C PHE A 283 10.23 2.21 13.74
N ARG A 284 11.24 1.47 14.18
CA ARG A 284 11.06 0.22 14.92
C ARG A 284 10.33 0.41 16.24
N HIS A 285 10.61 1.50 16.96
CA HIS A 285 9.89 1.84 18.17
C HIS A 285 8.41 2.10 17.88
N TRP A 286 8.12 2.93 16.86
CA TRP A 286 6.76 3.22 16.43
C TRP A 286 6.02 1.97 15.94
N ALA A 287 6.67 1.09 15.19
CA ALA A 287 6.08 -0.12 14.61
C ALA A 287 5.61 -1.13 15.67
N ARG A 288 6.21 -1.12 16.89
CA ARG A 288 5.86 -2.06 17.98
C ARG A 288 4.38 -2.01 18.36
N GLN A 289 3.72 -0.85 18.24
CA GLN A 289 2.31 -0.70 18.58
C GLN A 289 1.36 -1.57 17.75
N PHE A 290 1.80 -2.08 16.59
CA PHE A 290 1.00 -2.91 15.68
C PHE A 290 1.22 -4.40 15.86
N TYR A 291 2.05 -4.80 16.81
CA TYR A 291 2.28 -6.20 17.15
C TYR A 291 1.65 -6.51 18.51
N PRO A 292 1.18 -7.75 18.71
CA PRO A 292 0.69 -8.15 20.02
C PRO A 292 1.78 -7.92 21.08
N THR A 293 1.38 -7.36 22.20
CA THR A 293 2.23 -7.35 23.41
C THR A 293 2.36 -8.79 23.88
N SER A 294 3.58 -9.32 23.86
CA SER A 294 3.93 -10.63 24.45
C SER A 294 3.77 -10.63 25.97
#